data_0bfd389d5d52ae7675b172837aaafb57
#
_entry.id   0bfd389d5d52ae7675b172837aaafb57
#
_cell.length_a   1.000
_cell.length_b   1.000
_cell.length_c   1.000
_cell.angle_alpha   90.00
_cell.angle_beta   90.00
_cell.angle_gamma   90.00
#
_symmetry.space_group_name_H-M   'P 1'
#
loop_
_entity.id
_entity.type
_entity.pdbx_description
1 polymer ?
#
loop_
_entity_poly.entity_id
_entity_poly.type
_entity_poly.pdbx_seq_one_letter_code
_entity_poly.pdbx_strand_id
1 'polypeptide(L)'
;GGVQQKMLDSVNLISDLGSKKDLQNMIDSAEEKGIAVYLNGITNYAMDSGITDGFFVYTDAAKFVSQESAKLNVYDTVTYEKAEEDRDPFYLLKADLVYEMMDNLADAANGYHAGVSFSDIGYELSSDFYQKDPTSRQMAMEEQAEKLKSLDDNGTDIMINMGNDYAVAYADMVTNMDLEGTEYSIIDKKIPFYQLAIHGYVNYTGEALNLTQNTQNELLNSAEYGAGLAFTFMKESAFELQNTLYTEYFGADYSAWHDEMLEIYTRYNEELG
;
A
#
# COMPACT_ATOMS: atom_id res chain seq x y z
N GLY A 1 1.05 -13.25 -0.56
CA GLY A 1 1.80 -12.29 0.19
C GLY A 1 3.29 -12.43 0.01
N GLY A 2 3.99 -11.48 0.47
CA GLY A 2 5.42 -11.30 0.36
C GLY A 2 5.73 -9.92 -0.20
N VAL A 3 7.00 -9.56 -0.19
CA VAL A 3 7.43 -8.26 -0.73
C VAL A 3 7.53 -8.36 -2.24
N GLN A 4 6.82 -7.49 -2.94
CA GLN A 4 6.91 -7.39 -4.39
C GLN A 4 8.29 -6.86 -4.78
N GLN A 5 8.95 -7.53 -5.69
CA GLN A 5 10.28 -7.17 -6.18
C GLN A 5 10.25 -6.76 -7.65
N LYS A 6 9.46 -7.46 -8.45
CA LYS A 6 9.40 -7.24 -9.89
C LYS A 6 8.36 -6.19 -10.26
N MET A 7 8.55 -5.60 -11.42
CA MET A 7 7.52 -4.82 -12.08
C MET A 7 6.24 -5.66 -12.24
N LEU A 8 5.08 -5.04 -12.04
CA LEU A 8 3.78 -5.71 -12.04
C LEU A 8 3.25 -5.90 -13.48
N ASP A 9 4.04 -6.54 -14.34
CA ASP A 9 3.66 -6.85 -15.72
C ASP A 9 2.63 -7.99 -15.81
N SER A 10 2.57 -8.84 -14.77
CA SER A 10 1.58 -9.91 -14.65
C SER A 10 1.37 -10.32 -13.19
N VAL A 11 0.13 -10.71 -12.85
CA VAL A 11 -0.21 -11.21 -11.52
C VAL A 11 -0.36 -12.72 -11.57
N ASN A 12 0.60 -13.42 -10.97
CA ASN A 12 0.62 -14.88 -10.93
C ASN A 12 0.56 -15.39 -9.50
N LEU A 13 -0.33 -16.36 -9.27
CA LEU A 13 -0.43 -17.02 -7.98
C LEU A 13 0.78 -17.93 -7.76
N ILE A 14 1.43 -17.81 -6.60
CA ILE A 14 2.48 -18.70 -6.16
C ILE A 14 1.88 -20.07 -5.84
N SER A 15 2.38 -21.13 -6.44
CA SER A 15 1.84 -22.51 -6.30
C SER A 15 1.76 -23.00 -4.85
N ASP A 16 2.66 -22.53 -3.99
CA ASP A 16 2.71 -22.89 -2.57
C ASP A 16 1.53 -22.35 -1.78
N LEU A 17 0.85 -21.29 -2.30
CA LEU A 17 -0.36 -20.72 -1.73
C LEU A 17 -1.64 -21.39 -2.24
N GLY A 18 -1.52 -22.33 -3.17
CA GLY A 18 -2.64 -23.05 -3.76
C GLY A 18 -2.86 -22.76 -5.25
N SER A 19 -3.97 -23.23 -5.77
CA SER A 19 -4.40 -23.02 -7.16
C SER A 19 -5.24 -21.74 -7.31
N LYS A 20 -5.44 -21.30 -8.57
CA LYS A 20 -6.40 -20.22 -8.88
C LYS A 20 -7.80 -20.51 -8.35
N LYS A 21 -8.21 -21.79 -8.33
CA LYS A 21 -9.51 -22.21 -7.79
C LYS A 21 -9.55 -22.05 -6.26
N ASP A 22 -8.46 -22.32 -5.58
CA ASP A 22 -8.40 -22.15 -4.11
C ASP A 22 -8.49 -20.68 -3.73
N LEU A 23 -7.83 -19.79 -4.47
CA LEU A 23 -7.96 -18.35 -4.30
C LEU A 23 -9.42 -17.89 -4.55
N GLN A 24 -10.04 -18.33 -5.65
CA GLN A 24 -11.44 -18.00 -5.94
C GLN A 24 -12.37 -18.47 -4.83
N ASN A 25 -12.25 -19.72 -4.38
CA ASN A 25 -13.05 -20.26 -3.28
C ASN A 25 -12.88 -19.45 -1.98
N MET A 26 -11.69 -18.96 -1.72
CA MET A 26 -11.41 -18.12 -0.54
C MET A 26 -12.13 -16.78 -0.67
N ILE A 27 -12.06 -16.13 -1.84
CA ILE A 27 -12.73 -14.86 -2.13
C ILE A 27 -14.25 -15.04 -2.02
N ASP A 28 -14.81 -16.04 -2.68
CA ASP A 28 -16.26 -16.34 -2.64
C ASP A 28 -16.73 -16.59 -1.19
N SER A 29 -15.96 -17.32 -0.40
CA SER A 29 -16.28 -17.58 1.02
C SER A 29 -16.17 -16.33 1.91
N ALA A 30 -15.32 -15.38 1.57
CA ALA A 30 -15.22 -14.08 2.25
C ALA A 30 -16.45 -13.22 1.90
N GLU A 31 -16.81 -13.14 0.63
CA GLU A 31 -17.98 -12.40 0.14
C GLU A 31 -19.28 -12.90 0.77
N GLU A 32 -19.48 -14.22 0.86
CA GLU A 32 -20.63 -14.83 1.55
C GLU A 32 -20.75 -14.39 3.02
N LYS A 33 -19.67 -13.96 3.63
CA LYS A 33 -19.61 -13.43 5.01
C LYS A 33 -19.64 -11.91 5.09
N GLY A 34 -19.79 -11.23 3.95
CA GLY A 34 -19.75 -9.77 3.87
C GLY A 34 -18.35 -9.18 4.03
N ILE A 35 -17.31 -9.95 3.74
CA ILE A 35 -15.90 -9.51 3.83
C ILE A 35 -15.40 -9.22 2.42
N ALA A 36 -15.04 -7.96 2.14
CA ALA A 36 -14.41 -7.59 0.88
C ALA A 36 -12.94 -8.03 0.85
N VAL A 37 -12.50 -8.55 -0.29
CA VAL A 37 -11.11 -8.98 -0.51
C VAL A 37 -10.49 -8.10 -1.57
N TYR A 38 -9.29 -7.57 -1.30
CA TYR A 38 -8.53 -6.74 -2.20
C TYR A 38 -7.20 -7.40 -2.55
N LEU A 39 -6.82 -7.41 -3.82
CA LEU A 39 -5.48 -7.82 -4.24
C LEU A 39 -4.55 -6.63 -4.23
N ASN A 40 -3.47 -6.74 -3.45
CA ASN A 40 -2.53 -5.65 -3.23
C ASN A 40 -1.30 -5.71 -4.13
N GLY A 41 -0.82 -4.55 -4.58
CA GLY A 41 0.40 -4.43 -5.36
C GLY A 41 1.05 -3.06 -5.29
N ILE A 42 2.33 -3.02 -5.67
CA ILE A 42 3.16 -1.82 -5.84
C ILE A 42 3.25 -1.52 -7.34
N THR A 43 2.97 -0.29 -7.74
CA THR A 43 2.91 0.10 -9.15
C THR A 43 3.98 1.09 -9.56
N ASN A 44 4.53 1.87 -8.62
CA ASN A 44 5.52 2.92 -8.91
C ASN A 44 6.95 2.41 -8.99
N TYR A 45 7.24 1.20 -8.51
CA TYR A 45 8.61 0.74 -8.28
C TYR A 45 8.86 -0.66 -8.83
N ALA A 46 10.09 -0.89 -9.30
CA ALA A 46 10.61 -2.19 -9.62
C ALA A 46 12.07 -2.36 -9.19
N MET A 47 12.46 -3.56 -8.80
CA MET A 47 13.85 -3.95 -8.59
C MET A 47 14.46 -4.38 -9.93
N ASP A 48 15.73 -4.03 -10.13
CA ASP A 48 16.55 -4.61 -11.21
C ASP A 48 17.06 -5.97 -10.74
N SER A 49 16.30 -7.01 -11.03
CA SER A 49 16.62 -8.38 -10.63
C SER A 49 17.22 -9.22 -11.74
N GLY A 50 17.46 -8.66 -12.91
CA GLY A 50 18.17 -9.30 -14.04
C GLY A 50 17.47 -9.18 -15.39
N ILE A 51 18.10 -9.76 -16.42
CA ILE A 51 17.75 -9.61 -17.85
C ILE A 51 16.35 -10.18 -18.19
N THR A 52 15.79 -11.02 -17.33
CA THR A 52 14.55 -11.77 -17.62
C THR A 52 13.33 -11.32 -16.81
N ASP A 53 13.43 -10.21 -16.09
CA ASP A 53 12.36 -9.69 -15.24
C ASP A 53 11.40 -8.75 -15.96
N GLY A 54 11.66 -8.41 -17.22
CA GLY A 54 10.85 -7.52 -18.04
C GLY A 54 11.11 -6.03 -17.79
N PHE A 55 12.00 -5.69 -16.84
CA PHE A 55 12.35 -4.32 -16.49
C PHE A 55 13.74 -3.94 -16.98
N PHE A 56 13.87 -2.85 -17.71
CA PHE A 56 15.13 -2.31 -18.21
C PHE A 56 15.38 -0.92 -17.64
N VAL A 57 16.26 -0.81 -16.66
CA VAL A 57 16.57 0.44 -15.92
C VAL A 57 16.76 1.64 -16.84
N TYR A 58 17.42 1.47 -17.99
CA TYR A 58 17.70 2.58 -18.89
C TYR A 58 16.44 3.14 -19.57
N THR A 59 15.50 2.30 -19.94
CA THR A 59 14.30 2.67 -20.70
C THR A 59 13.05 2.84 -19.86
N ASP A 60 12.95 2.13 -18.72
CA ASP A 60 11.72 1.97 -17.97
C ASP A 60 11.73 2.74 -16.64
N ALA A 61 12.92 3.08 -16.13
CA ALA A 61 13.03 3.92 -14.94
C ALA A 61 12.86 5.41 -15.27
N ALA A 62 12.14 6.12 -14.44
CA ALA A 62 12.08 7.58 -14.42
C ALA A 62 13.48 8.19 -14.28
N LYS A 63 13.65 9.44 -14.66
CA LYS A 63 14.95 10.12 -14.66
C LYS A 63 14.98 11.27 -13.68
N PHE A 64 16.12 11.42 -13.03
CA PHE A 64 16.47 12.65 -12.32
C PHE A 64 16.77 13.79 -13.33
N VAL A 65 16.90 15.01 -12.82
CA VAL A 65 17.33 16.17 -13.63
C VAL A 65 18.69 15.92 -14.32
N SER A 66 19.57 15.15 -13.68
CA SER A 66 20.87 14.71 -14.22
C SER A 66 20.74 13.72 -15.39
N GLN A 67 19.55 13.22 -15.69
CA GLN A 67 19.24 12.13 -16.63
C GLN A 67 19.70 10.75 -16.18
N GLU A 68 20.15 10.61 -14.96
CA GLU A 68 20.37 9.30 -14.33
C GLU A 68 19.02 8.67 -13.96
N SER A 69 18.95 7.34 -13.99
CA SER A 69 17.76 6.61 -13.57
C SER A 69 17.48 6.83 -12.09
N ALA A 70 16.22 7.05 -11.76
CA ALA A 70 15.77 7.35 -10.40
C ALA A 70 15.84 6.10 -9.52
N LYS A 71 17.05 5.85 -8.98
CA LYS A 71 17.38 4.76 -8.08
C LYS A 71 17.01 5.14 -6.64
N LEU A 72 16.27 4.27 -5.98
CA LEU A 72 15.95 4.35 -4.57
C LEU A 72 16.88 3.42 -3.78
N ASN A 73 17.55 3.97 -2.78
CA ASN A 73 18.43 3.18 -1.95
C ASN A 73 17.72 2.81 -0.65
N VAL A 74 17.93 1.60 -0.19
CA VAL A 74 17.59 1.19 1.17
C VAL A 74 18.75 1.61 2.09
N TYR A 75 18.41 2.12 3.25
CA TYR A 75 19.39 2.53 4.27
C TYR A 75 19.19 1.67 5.52
N ASP A 76 20.28 1.24 6.11
CA ASP A 76 20.26 0.65 7.43
C ASP A 76 19.79 1.68 8.47
N THR A 77 18.82 1.31 9.29
CA THR A 77 18.15 2.22 10.23
C THR A 77 19.03 2.58 11.44
N VAL A 78 20.11 1.83 11.67
CA VAL A 78 21.03 2.05 12.80
C VAL A 78 22.27 2.83 12.36
N THR A 79 22.87 2.41 11.23
CA THR A 79 24.13 3.02 10.75
C THR A 79 23.90 4.19 9.79
N TYR A 80 22.69 4.27 9.20
CA TYR A 80 22.33 5.22 8.13
C TYR A 80 23.20 5.06 6.87
N GLU A 81 23.88 3.94 6.74
CA GLU A 81 24.62 3.58 5.52
C GLU A 81 23.69 2.92 4.50
N LYS A 82 24.08 2.99 3.24
CA LYS A 82 23.33 2.31 2.18
C LYS A 82 23.47 0.80 2.33
N ALA A 83 22.35 0.08 2.37
CA ALA A 83 22.30 -1.38 2.45
C ALA A 83 22.40 -2.03 1.06
N GLU A 84 23.37 -1.61 0.24
CA GLU A 84 23.53 -2.09 -1.15
C GLU A 84 23.94 -3.57 -1.25
N GLU A 85 24.58 -4.11 -0.21
CA GLU A 85 24.99 -5.53 -0.18
C GLU A 85 23.86 -6.47 0.21
N ASP A 86 22.81 -5.96 0.86
CA ASP A 86 21.76 -6.77 1.44
C ASP A 86 20.47 -6.76 0.60
N ARG A 87 20.31 -5.80 -0.32
CA ARG A 87 19.11 -5.63 -1.12
C ARG A 87 19.39 -4.98 -2.46
N ASP A 88 18.85 -5.56 -3.53
CA ASP A 88 18.85 -4.92 -4.84
C ASP A 88 18.08 -3.59 -4.79
N PRO A 89 18.57 -2.55 -5.47
CA PRO A 89 17.94 -1.24 -5.45
C PRO A 89 16.61 -1.25 -6.19
N PHE A 90 15.66 -0.49 -5.68
CA PHE A 90 14.45 -0.15 -6.39
C PHE A 90 14.68 1.04 -7.33
N TYR A 91 13.97 1.03 -8.44
CA TYR A 91 13.90 2.15 -9.37
C TYR A 91 12.47 2.62 -9.49
N LEU A 92 12.28 3.93 -9.54
CA LEU A 92 11.00 4.53 -9.86
C LEU A 92 10.68 4.29 -11.33
N LEU A 93 9.48 3.83 -11.62
CA LEU A 93 8.99 3.63 -12.98
C LEU A 93 8.58 4.94 -13.65
N LYS A 94 8.63 5.00 -14.97
CA LYS A 94 8.00 6.07 -15.76
C LYS A 94 6.48 6.06 -15.55
N ALA A 95 5.86 7.22 -15.69
CA ALA A 95 4.43 7.38 -15.52
C ALA A 95 3.60 6.40 -16.37
N ASP A 96 3.90 6.25 -17.66
CA ASP A 96 3.18 5.34 -18.55
C ASP A 96 3.16 3.89 -18.04
N LEU A 97 4.31 3.42 -17.53
CA LEU A 97 4.40 2.08 -16.94
C LEU A 97 3.63 1.96 -15.64
N VAL A 98 3.61 3.01 -14.81
CA VAL A 98 2.80 3.02 -13.58
C VAL A 98 1.34 2.77 -13.91
N TYR A 99 0.80 3.44 -14.94
CA TYR A 99 -0.60 3.28 -15.32
C TYR A 99 -0.89 1.91 -15.94
N GLU A 100 0.06 1.34 -16.66
CA GLU A 100 -0.02 -0.04 -17.16
C GLU A 100 -0.05 -1.04 -15.98
N MET A 101 0.79 -0.82 -14.96
CA MET A 101 0.81 -1.67 -13.75
C MET A 101 -0.50 -1.56 -12.96
N MET A 102 -1.10 -0.37 -12.90
CA MET A 102 -2.41 -0.18 -12.29
C MET A 102 -3.49 -1.01 -13.02
N ASP A 103 -3.51 -0.97 -14.35
CA ASP A 103 -4.44 -1.76 -15.15
C ASP A 103 -4.23 -3.27 -14.95
N ASN A 104 -2.98 -3.74 -15.01
CA ASN A 104 -2.65 -5.15 -14.82
C ASN A 104 -3.12 -5.69 -13.47
N LEU A 105 -2.95 -4.91 -12.40
CA LEU A 105 -3.42 -5.29 -11.06
C LEU A 105 -4.95 -5.29 -10.99
N ALA A 106 -5.60 -4.26 -11.51
CA ALA A 106 -7.05 -4.14 -11.53
C ALA A 106 -7.70 -5.26 -12.35
N ASP A 107 -7.18 -5.56 -13.54
CA ASP A 107 -7.66 -6.64 -14.39
C ASP A 107 -7.52 -8.01 -13.69
N ALA A 108 -6.40 -8.23 -12.99
CA ALA A 108 -6.22 -9.45 -12.22
C ALA A 108 -7.21 -9.55 -11.06
N ALA A 109 -7.45 -8.47 -10.33
CA ALA A 109 -8.42 -8.42 -9.23
C ALA A 109 -9.84 -8.66 -9.74
N ASN A 110 -10.25 -7.95 -10.78
CA ASN A 110 -11.56 -8.13 -11.44
C ASN A 110 -11.78 -9.56 -11.95
N GLY A 111 -10.73 -10.21 -12.42
CA GLY A 111 -10.76 -11.61 -12.86
C GLY A 111 -11.12 -12.61 -11.75
N TYR A 112 -10.99 -12.21 -10.49
CA TYR A 112 -11.38 -12.97 -9.30
C TYR A 112 -12.60 -12.39 -8.57
N HIS A 113 -13.23 -11.35 -9.08
CA HIS A 113 -14.27 -10.58 -8.39
C HIS A 113 -13.78 -9.97 -7.06
N ALA A 114 -12.49 -9.61 -7.00
CA ALA A 114 -11.88 -8.93 -5.86
C ALA A 114 -11.65 -7.46 -6.17
N GLY A 115 -11.55 -6.64 -5.15
CA GLY A 115 -11.10 -5.26 -5.28
C GLY A 115 -9.60 -5.16 -5.52
N VAL A 116 -9.13 -4.00 -5.93
CA VAL A 116 -7.71 -3.68 -6.10
C VAL A 116 -7.21 -2.83 -4.94
N SER A 117 -6.00 -3.13 -4.45
CA SER A 117 -5.33 -2.34 -3.42
C SER A 117 -3.99 -1.83 -3.94
N PHE A 118 -3.83 -0.52 -3.97
CA PHE A 118 -2.58 0.13 -4.37
C PHE A 118 -1.79 0.55 -3.13
N SER A 119 -0.57 0.01 -2.98
CA SER A 119 0.29 0.37 -1.84
C SER A 119 0.90 1.75 -1.94
N ASP A 120 0.99 2.30 -3.15
CA ASP A 120 1.77 3.50 -3.49
C ASP A 120 0.98 4.55 -4.28
N ILE A 121 -0.18 4.22 -4.80
CA ILE A 121 -1.09 5.17 -5.44
C ILE A 121 -1.99 5.83 -4.39
N GLY A 122 -2.19 7.12 -4.55
CA GLY A 122 -3.03 7.93 -3.67
C GLY A 122 -2.22 8.83 -2.73
N TYR A 123 -0.90 8.65 -2.62
CA TYR A 123 -0.06 9.55 -1.84
C TYR A 123 1.29 9.87 -2.48
N GLU A 124 1.88 8.95 -3.24
CA GLU A 124 3.17 9.17 -3.88
C GLU A 124 3.01 9.82 -5.25
N LEU A 125 3.62 10.97 -5.42
CA LEU A 125 3.68 11.69 -6.69
C LEU A 125 5.12 12.03 -7.03
N SER A 126 5.57 11.55 -8.17
CA SER A 126 6.93 11.76 -8.65
C SER A 126 6.95 12.51 -9.98
N SER A 127 8.06 13.21 -10.23
CA SER A 127 8.35 13.79 -11.54
C SER A 127 9.32 12.88 -12.28
N ASP A 128 9.13 12.76 -13.60
CA ASP A 128 10.12 12.19 -14.51
C ASP A 128 10.73 13.32 -15.33
N PHE A 129 12.06 13.48 -15.25
CA PHE A 129 12.80 14.49 -15.99
C PHE A 129 13.37 13.95 -17.30
N TYR A 130 12.78 12.89 -17.86
CA TYR A 130 13.21 12.38 -19.16
C TYR A 130 13.06 13.44 -20.25
N GLN A 131 14.18 13.82 -20.89
CA GLN A 131 14.22 14.99 -21.77
C GLN A 131 13.24 14.96 -22.94
N LYS A 132 12.90 13.76 -23.43
CA LYS A 132 12.01 13.63 -24.58
C LYS A 132 10.55 13.69 -24.20
N ASP A 133 10.21 13.30 -22.97
CA ASP A 133 8.84 13.22 -22.49
C ASP A 133 8.82 13.41 -20.96
N PRO A 134 8.98 14.65 -20.49
CA PRO A 134 9.04 14.92 -19.06
C PRO A 134 7.64 14.94 -18.45
N THR A 135 7.47 14.29 -17.29
CA THR A 135 6.24 14.31 -16.50
C THR A 135 6.45 15.11 -15.23
N SER A 136 5.67 16.14 -15.00
CA SER A 136 5.66 16.88 -13.73
C SER A 136 4.79 16.15 -12.68
N ARG A 137 4.98 16.47 -11.38
CA ARG A 137 4.11 15.97 -10.32
C ARG A 137 2.63 16.32 -10.56
N GLN A 138 2.36 17.50 -11.11
CA GLN A 138 1.00 17.91 -11.41
C GLN A 138 0.37 17.02 -12.50
N MET A 139 1.12 16.74 -13.58
CA MET A 139 0.67 15.81 -14.61
C MET A 139 0.45 14.41 -14.05
N ALA A 140 1.39 13.90 -13.26
CA ALA A 140 1.25 12.59 -12.62
C ALA A 140 0.01 12.51 -11.71
N MET A 141 -0.29 13.58 -10.95
CA MET A 141 -1.49 13.66 -10.13
C MET A 141 -2.77 13.61 -10.97
N GLU A 142 -2.84 14.41 -12.03
CA GLU A 142 -4.00 14.49 -12.93
C GLU A 142 -4.26 13.14 -13.60
N GLU A 143 -3.21 12.50 -14.11
CA GLU A 143 -3.29 11.20 -14.77
C GLU A 143 -3.63 10.06 -13.79
N GLN A 144 -3.06 10.05 -12.58
CA GLN A 144 -3.46 9.09 -11.54
C GLN A 144 -4.93 9.26 -11.16
N ALA A 145 -5.40 10.50 -11.01
CA ALA A 145 -6.81 10.77 -10.70
C ALA A 145 -7.74 10.30 -11.83
N GLU A 146 -7.38 10.56 -13.09
CA GLU A 146 -8.15 10.05 -14.24
C GLU A 146 -8.18 8.52 -14.30
N LYS A 147 -7.04 7.88 -13.98
CA LYS A 147 -6.96 6.41 -13.95
C LYS A 147 -7.83 5.83 -12.83
N LEU A 148 -7.74 6.35 -11.60
CA LEU A 148 -8.57 5.93 -10.48
C LEU A 148 -10.07 6.13 -10.81
N LYS A 149 -10.43 7.29 -11.36
CA LYS A 149 -11.78 7.55 -11.81
C LYS A 149 -12.27 6.52 -12.86
N SER A 150 -11.41 6.16 -13.81
CA SER A 150 -11.77 5.17 -14.83
C SER A 150 -12.01 3.78 -14.23
N LEU A 151 -11.25 3.39 -13.22
CA LEU A 151 -11.44 2.12 -12.51
C LEU A 151 -12.74 2.13 -11.70
N ASP A 152 -13.01 3.22 -10.98
CA ASP A 152 -14.26 3.42 -10.23
C ASP A 152 -15.48 3.42 -11.15
N ASP A 153 -15.46 4.19 -12.25
CA ASP A 153 -16.53 4.22 -13.26
C ASP A 153 -16.81 2.83 -13.88
N ASN A 154 -15.83 1.93 -13.90
CA ASN A 154 -15.95 0.55 -14.35
C ASN A 154 -16.43 -0.40 -13.24
N GLY A 155 -16.65 0.08 -12.03
CA GLY A 155 -17.14 -0.69 -10.88
C GLY A 155 -16.06 -1.55 -10.22
N THR A 156 -14.80 -1.15 -10.29
CA THR A 156 -13.73 -1.78 -9.54
C THR A 156 -13.68 -1.19 -8.14
N ASP A 157 -13.77 -2.02 -7.11
CA ASP A 157 -13.56 -1.60 -5.71
C ASP A 157 -12.09 -1.24 -5.49
N ILE A 158 -11.83 -0.03 -4.99
CA ILE A 158 -10.48 0.53 -4.90
C ILE A 158 -10.09 0.79 -3.44
N MET A 159 -8.95 0.22 -3.04
CA MET A 159 -8.29 0.53 -1.79
C MET A 159 -6.98 1.27 -2.07
N ILE A 160 -6.75 2.38 -1.38
CA ILE A 160 -5.52 3.18 -1.49
C ILE A 160 -4.82 3.30 -0.15
N ASN A 161 -3.54 3.63 -0.19
CA ASN A 161 -2.72 3.84 0.98
C ASN A 161 -2.59 5.35 1.28
N MET A 162 -2.68 5.75 2.56
CA MET A 162 -2.58 7.12 3.09
C MET A 162 -3.64 8.12 2.59
N GLY A 163 -4.01 8.13 1.33
CA GLY A 163 -5.14 8.85 0.74
C GLY A 163 -5.03 10.38 0.69
N ASN A 164 -4.38 10.91 -0.35
CA ASN A 164 -4.46 12.35 -0.66
C ASN A 164 -5.80 12.71 -1.32
N ASP A 165 -6.15 13.99 -1.29
CA ASP A 165 -7.42 14.54 -1.75
C ASP A 165 -7.77 14.20 -3.21
N TYR A 166 -6.78 14.12 -4.10
CA TYR A 166 -7.00 13.79 -5.50
C TYR A 166 -7.44 12.33 -5.73
N ALA A 167 -7.15 11.45 -4.78
CA ALA A 167 -7.39 10.01 -4.91
C ALA A 167 -8.58 9.51 -4.06
N VAL A 168 -8.81 10.14 -2.90
CA VAL A 168 -9.82 9.68 -1.93
C VAL A 168 -11.25 9.69 -2.49
N ALA A 169 -11.53 10.54 -3.48
CA ALA A 169 -12.84 10.63 -4.12
C ALA A 169 -13.22 9.37 -4.93
N TYR A 170 -12.27 8.52 -5.25
CA TYR A 170 -12.43 7.30 -6.05
C TYR A 170 -12.14 6.03 -5.25
N ALA A 171 -11.88 6.15 -3.95
CA ALA A 171 -11.54 5.03 -3.09
C ALA A 171 -12.70 4.58 -2.22
N ASP A 172 -12.90 3.27 -2.11
CA ASP A 172 -13.85 2.65 -1.18
C ASP A 172 -13.24 2.51 0.22
N MET A 173 -11.91 2.37 0.27
CA MET A 173 -11.16 2.21 1.51
C MET A 173 -9.81 2.92 1.43
N VAL A 174 -9.43 3.59 2.52
CA VAL A 174 -8.09 4.16 2.71
C VAL A 174 -7.42 3.48 3.90
N THR A 175 -6.22 2.95 3.71
CA THR A 175 -5.43 2.34 4.80
C THR A 175 -4.27 3.24 5.20
N ASN A 176 -3.74 3.06 6.41
CA ASN A 176 -2.60 3.79 6.95
C ASN A 176 -2.75 5.33 6.85
N MET A 177 -3.95 5.84 7.04
CA MET A 177 -4.16 7.28 7.09
C MET A 177 -3.40 7.88 8.27
N ASP A 178 -2.68 8.98 8.03
CA ASP A 178 -2.05 9.73 9.11
C ASP A 178 -3.15 10.37 9.99
N LEU A 179 -3.38 9.79 11.16
CA LEU A 179 -4.35 10.28 12.13
C LEU A 179 -3.75 11.38 13.01
N GLU A 180 -2.45 11.42 13.19
CA GLU A 180 -1.79 12.36 14.08
C GLU A 180 -1.42 13.69 13.39
N GLY A 181 -1.13 13.65 12.10
CA GLY A 181 -0.68 14.82 11.34
C GLY A 181 0.71 15.30 11.78
N THR A 182 1.04 16.53 11.45
CA THR A 182 2.37 17.10 11.70
C THR A 182 2.58 17.45 13.18
N GLU A 183 3.63 16.91 13.78
CA GLU A 183 3.99 17.13 15.19
C GLU A 183 5.09 18.19 15.39
N TYR A 184 5.00 19.31 14.69
CA TYR A 184 5.96 20.41 14.92
C TYR A 184 5.73 21.04 16.29
N SER A 185 6.82 21.35 17.01
CA SER A 185 6.82 21.94 18.36
C SER A 185 6.15 23.33 18.44
N ILE A 186 5.86 23.95 17.31
CA ILE A 186 5.15 25.23 17.21
C ILE A 186 3.63 25.09 17.11
N ILE A 187 3.11 23.85 17.05
CA ILE A 187 1.68 23.56 16.91
C ILE A 187 1.11 23.33 18.30
N ASP A 188 0.21 24.22 18.74
CA ASP A 188 -0.45 24.09 20.05
C ASP A 188 -1.59 23.05 20.04
N LYS A 189 -2.31 22.92 18.92
CA LYS A 189 -3.44 21.99 18.77
C LYS A 189 -3.52 21.50 17.33
N LYS A 190 -3.77 20.21 17.18
CA LYS A 190 -4.14 19.58 15.92
C LYS A 190 -5.65 19.66 15.72
N ILE A 191 -6.07 19.96 14.51
CA ILE A 191 -7.47 19.88 14.11
C ILE A 191 -7.57 18.83 13.02
N PRO A 192 -8.33 17.74 13.22
CA PRO A 192 -8.45 16.65 12.26
C PRO A 192 -9.36 17.05 11.08
N PHE A 193 -9.03 18.14 10.40
CA PHE A 193 -9.89 18.73 9.38
C PHE A 193 -10.14 17.78 8.23
N TYR A 194 -9.10 17.03 7.83
CA TYR A 194 -9.22 16.08 6.73
C TYR A 194 -10.16 14.93 7.10
N GLN A 195 -9.98 14.31 8.26
CA GLN A 195 -10.84 13.24 8.76
C GLN A 195 -12.29 13.73 8.94
N LEU A 196 -12.48 14.94 9.45
CA LEU A 196 -13.82 15.54 9.55
C LEU A 196 -14.49 15.74 8.18
N ALA A 197 -13.71 16.04 7.14
CA ALA A 197 -14.25 16.27 5.80
C ALA A 197 -14.66 14.96 5.11
N ILE A 198 -13.92 13.86 5.31
CA ILE A 198 -14.14 12.60 4.62
C ILE A 198 -14.93 11.57 5.42
N HIS A 199 -15.06 11.76 6.75
CA HIS A 199 -15.78 10.84 7.62
C HIS A 199 -17.24 10.64 7.17
N GLY A 200 -17.64 9.38 7.02
CA GLY A 200 -18.95 8.98 6.50
C GLY A 200 -19.08 8.98 4.97
N TYR A 201 -18.05 9.38 4.24
CA TYR A 201 -18.00 9.28 2.77
C TYR A 201 -17.09 8.15 2.29
N VAL A 202 -15.98 7.90 2.97
CA VAL A 202 -15.05 6.82 2.68
C VAL A 202 -14.62 6.15 3.98
N ASN A 203 -14.44 4.83 3.93
CA ASN A 203 -13.90 4.09 5.07
C ASN A 203 -12.37 4.29 5.14
N TYR A 204 -11.84 4.50 6.33
CA TYR A 204 -10.39 4.62 6.51
C TYR A 204 -9.91 3.98 7.81
N THR A 205 -8.64 3.60 7.84
CA THR A 205 -7.94 3.08 9.03
C THR A 205 -6.68 3.89 9.28
N GLY A 206 -6.23 3.94 10.52
CA GLY A 206 -4.87 4.33 10.87
C GLY A 206 -3.86 3.22 10.55
N GLU A 207 -2.70 3.27 11.20
CA GLU A 207 -1.69 2.22 11.10
C GLU A 207 -2.17 0.88 11.66
N ALA A 208 -1.54 -0.21 11.23
CA ALA A 208 -1.84 -1.54 11.77
C ALA A 208 -1.44 -1.62 13.25
N LEU A 209 -2.41 -1.84 14.15
CA LEU A 209 -2.23 -1.79 15.60
C LEU A 209 -1.10 -2.68 16.12
N ASN A 210 -0.89 -3.83 15.51
CA ASN A 210 0.15 -4.79 15.89
C ASN A 210 1.53 -4.47 15.33
N LEU A 211 1.66 -3.43 14.50
CA LEU A 211 2.95 -2.95 13.97
C LEU A 211 3.41 -1.62 14.58
N THR A 212 2.52 -0.93 15.30
CA THR A 212 2.84 0.34 15.95
C THR A 212 3.72 0.14 17.18
N GLN A 213 4.46 1.17 17.57
CA GLN A 213 5.24 1.17 18.82
C GLN A 213 4.36 1.24 20.08
N ASN A 214 3.16 1.79 19.95
CA ASN A 214 2.21 1.99 21.05
C ASN A 214 0.79 1.69 20.57
N THR A 215 0.41 0.42 20.62
CA THR A 215 -0.90 -0.09 20.24
C THR A 215 -2.05 0.66 20.90
N GLN A 216 -1.92 0.99 22.20
CA GLN A 216 -2.98 1.67 22.91
C GLN A 216 -3.18 3.11 22.44
N ASN A 217 -2.12 3.83 22.11
CA ASN A 217 -2.22 5.18 21.59
C ASN A 217 -2.89 5.18 20.20
N GLU A 218 -2.49 4.25 19.34
CA GLU A 218 -3.09 4.12 18.00
C GLU A 218 -4.57 3.70 18.07
N LEU A 219 -4.94 2.83 19.02
CA LEU A 219 -6.33 2.48 19.27
C LEU A 219 -7.17 3.70 19.71
N LEU A 220 -6.62 4.53 20.60
CA LEU A 220 -7.29 5.76 21.04
C LEU A 220 -7.39 6.79 19.92
N ASN A 221 -6.35 6.95 19.11
CA ASN A 221 -6.37 7.80 17.92
C ASN A 221 -7.42 7.33 16.92
N SER A 222 -7.49 6.02 16.65
CA SER A 222 -8.51 5.46 15.78
C SER A 222 -9.92 5.78 16.29
N ALA A 223 -10.17 5.65 17.59
CA ALA A 223 -11.45 5.99 18.21
C ALA A 223 -11.76 7.50 18.13
N GLU A 224 -10.76 8.37 18.42
CA GLU A 224 -10.92 9.82 18.40
C GLU A 224 -11.22 10.35 16.99
N TYR A 225 -10.57 9.79 15.98
CA TYR A 225 -10.69 10.24 14.59
C TYR A 225 -11.72 9.46 13.77
N GLY A 226 -12.45 8.52 14.38
CA GLY A 226 -13.48 7.72 13.70
C GLY A 226 -12.93 6.76 12.65
N ALA A 227 -11.70 6.31 12.80
CA ALA A 227 -11.04 5.36 11.91
C ALA A 227 -11.42 3.92 12.26
N GLY A 228 -11.48 3.03 11.28
CA GLY A 228 -11.54 1.59 11.52
C GLY A 228 -10.21 1.04 12.06
N LEU A 229 -10.22 -0.17 12.59
CA LEU A 229 -9.01 -0.84 13.05
C LEU A 229 -8.32 -1.62 11.92
N ALA A 230 -7.00 -1.56 11.88
CA ALA A 230 -6.17 -2.33 10.96
C ALA A 230 -5.21 -3.26 11.70
N PHE A 231 -4.97 -4.43 11.12
CA PHE A 231 -3.96 -5.39 11.56
C PHE A 231 -3.26 -5.98 10.35
N THR A 232 -1.97 -6.24 10.47
CA THR A 232 -1.19 -6.92 9.45
C THR A 232 -0.75 -8.28 9.98
N PHE A 233 -1.09 -9.36 9.29
CA PHE A 233 -0.79 -10.70 9.75
C PHE A 233 -0.01 -11.51 8.73
N MET A 234 0.90 -12.35 9.23
CA MET A 234 1.50 -13.46 8.54
C MET A 234 1.28 -14.75 9.33
N LYS A 235 1.19 -15.87 8.61
CA LYS A 235 0.99 -17.19 9.22
C LYS A 235 2.25 -17.71 9.88
N GLU A 236 3.39 -17.50 9.24
CA GLU A 236 4.69 -17.94 9.74
C GLU A 236 5.15 -17.06 10.89
N SER A 237 5.97 -17.62 11.78
CA SER A 237 6.49 -16.90 12.92
C SER A 237 7.37 -15.72 12.49
N ALA A 238 7.31 -14.62 13.22
CA ALA A 238 8.19 -13.47 13.05
C ALA A 238 9.69 -13.83 13.15
N PHE A 239 10.03 -14.96 13.76
CA PHE A 239 11.38 -15.49 13.82
C PHE A 239 12.01 -15.71 12.43
N GLU A 240 11.19 -16.04 11.41
CA GLU A 240 11.65 -16.18 10.01
C GLU A 240 12.18 -14.86 9.42
N LEU A 241 11.82 -13.73 10.01
CA LEU A 241 12.29 -12.40 9.59
C LEU A 241 13.58 -11.96 10.29
N GLN A 242 14.11 -12.74 11.24
CA GLN A 242 15.21 -12.32 12.13
C GLN A 242 16.50 -11.90 11.41
N ASN A 243 16.75 -12.46 10.22
CA ASN A 243 17.94 -12.15 9.42
C ASN A 243 17.59 -11.44 8.12
N THR A 244 16.48 -10.71 8.10
CA THR A 244 16.02 -9.96 6.94
C THR A 244 15.97 -8.47 7.25
N LEU A 245 15.80 -7.65 6.23
CA LEU A 245 15.59 -6.19 6.37
C LEU A 245 14.10 -5.83 6.63
N TYR A 246 13.25 -6.80 6.92
CA TYR A 246 11.80 -6.61 7.12
C TYR A 246 11.43 -6.55 8.59
N THR A 247 12.18 -5.79 9.38
CA THR A 247 12.00 -5.65 10.82
C THR A 247 10.66 -5.00 11.19
N GLU A 248 10.09 -4.21 10.29
CA GLU A 248 8.78 -3.59 10.42
C GLU A 248 7.63 -4.60 10.57
N TYR A 249 7.82 -5.84 10.13
CA TYR A 249 6.81 -6.91 10.23
C TYR A 249 7.02 -7.86 11.42
N PHE A 250 7.91 -7.58 12.35
CA PHE A 250 8.10 -8.46 13.52
C PHE A 250 6.84 -8.60 14.40
N GLY A 251 5.96 -7.62 14.38
CA GLY A 251 4.66 -7.67 15.05
C GLY A 251 3.57 -8.42 14.27
N ALA A 252 3.84 -8.96 13.07
CA ALA A 252 2.82 -9.54 12.21
C ALA A 252 2.48 -11.01 12.49
N ASP A 253 3.07 -11.65 13.50
CA ASP A 253 2.80 -13.05 13.87
C ASP A 253 1.34 -13.22 14.32
N TYR A 254 0.54 -13.90 13.48
CA TYR A 254 -0.88 -14.12 13.77
C TYR A 254 -1.12 -14.85 15.09
N SER A 255 -0.28 -15.84 15.41
CA SER A 255 -0.45 -16.66 16.62
C SER A 255 -0.22 -15.86 17.90
N ALA A 256 0.61 -14.82 17.84
CA ALA A 256 0.88 -13.95 18.97
C ALA A 256 -0.25 -12.93 19.23
N TRP A 257 -0.98 -12.54 18.19
CA TRP A 257 -1.95 -11.45 18.25
C TRP A 257 -3.42 -11.87 18.21
N HIS A 258 -3.71 -13.13 17.85
CA HIS A 258 -5.08 -13.58 17.59
C HIS A 258 -6.07 -13.25 18.73
N ASP A 259 -5.75 -13.63 19.96
CA ASP A 259 -6.67 -13.45 21.09
C ASP A 259 -6.82 -11.98 21.48
N GLU A 260 -5.70 -11.24 21.52
CA GLU A 260 -5.70 -9.80 21.80
C GLU A 260 -6.45 -9.01 20.74
N MET A 261 -6.24 -9.33 19.46
CA MET A 261 -6.96 -8.71 18.35
C MET A 261 -8.47 -8.91 18.47
N LEU A 262 -8.93 -10.13 18.79
CA LEU A 262 -10.36 -10.40 18.96
C LEU A 262 -10.96 -9.61 20.13
N GLU A 263 -10.24 -9.48 21.25
CA GLU A 263 -10.68 -8.68 22.38
C GLU A 263 -10.80 -7.19 22.00
N ILE A 264 -9.76 -6.63 21.41
CA ILE A 264 -9.72 -5.22 20.95
C ILE A 264 -10.85 -4.96 19.97
N TYR A 265 -10.97 -5.79 18.91
CA TYR A 265 -11.97 -5.62 17.86
C TYR A 265 -13.40 -5.72 18.41
N THR A 266 -13.68 -6.70 19.26
CA THR A 266 -15.01 -6.88 19.85
C THR A 266 -15.40 -5.67 20.69
N ARG A 267 -14.51 -5.24 21.59
CA ARG A 267 -14.75 -4.08 22.43
C ARG A 267 -14.92 -2.79 21.64
N TYR A 268 -14.09 -2.58 20.61
CA TYR A 268 -14.17 -1.40 19.77
C TYR A 268 -15.53 -1.31 19.05
N ASN A 269 -16.00 -2.41 18.49
CA ASN A 269 -17.29 -2.44 17.80
C ASN A 269 -18.49 -2.35 18.76
N GLU A 270 -18.39 -2.86 19.99
CA GLU A 270 -19.45 -2.72 20.99
C GLU A 270 -19.61 -1.27 21.48
N GLU A 271 -18.52 -0.52 21.56
CA GLU A 271 -18.53 0.83 22.10
C GLU A 271 -18.73 1.91 21.02
N LEU A 272 -18.28 1.68 19.78
CA LEU A 272 -18.21 2.69 18.72
C LEU A 272 -18.84 2.27 17.38
N GLY A 273 -19.23 0.99 17.23
CA GLY A 273 -19.80 0.44 15.99
C GLY A 273 -21.30 0.69 15.79
#